data_117aedb2737a2b05c9096c5f1668e4be
#
_entry.id   117aedb2737a2b05c9096c5f1668e4be
#
_cell.length_a   1.000
_cell.length_b   1.000
_cell.length_c   1.000
_cell.angle_alpha   90.00
_cell.angle_beta   90.00
_cell.angle_gamma   90.00
#
_symmetry.space_group_name_H-M   'P 1'
#
loop_
_entity.id
_entity.type
_entity.pdbx_description
1 polymer ?
#
loop_
_entity_poly.entity_id
_entity_poly.type
_entity_poly.pdbx_seq_one_letter_code
_entity_poly.pdbx_strand_id
1 'polypeptide(L)'
;MRIINYIIDIVVPALCTYLASDDAIIKWLIKKNLLSDTFNTILFQRLCLLISVLFTTFILNIKIMYHLHSKERLKKEIAGLYNVIKQFAQSNFAAISQNYNFSFDLRIFVPEVNIFKTVIAFVTRKKTDKWFVIQNIEPFAKKDITEHLRFRVEPEIQGLVGEAYKRGSIVYDEDLSLTNDKVYSLDKTQLSRTSKLLWSICVPILNENNEVFAVMAFDSDSSPLDISSNKDEIRTLTNTLAIMMRDSVPELFKQKWRIK
;
A
#
# COMPACT_ATOMS: atom_id res chain seq x y z
N MET A 1 20.03 -0.22 -17.93
CA MET A 1 19.94 0.83 -16.89
C MET A 1 20.08 0.29 -15.44
N ARG A 2 19.38 -0.78 -15.02
CA ARG A 2 19.50 -1.34 -13.64
C ARG A 2 20.91 -1.83 -13.28
N ILE A 3 21.62 -2.49 -14.18
CA ILE A 3 22.98 -3.02 -13.93
C ILE A 3 23.99 -1.90 -13.71
N ILE A 4 23.90 -0.82 -14.48
CA ILE A 4 24.81 0.35 -14.36
C ILE A 4 24.60 1.02 -12.99
N ASN A 5 23.35 1.20 -12.56
CA ASN A 5 23.04 1.75 -11.23
C ASN A 5 23.58 0.86 -10.09
N TYR A 6 23.48 -0.47 -10.24
CA TYR A 6 24.01 -1.42 -9.26
C TYR A 6 25.55 -1.30 -9.14
N ILE A 7 26.25 -1.18 -10.29
CA ILE A 7 27.70 -1.00 -10.31
C ILE A 7 28.08 0.31 -9.60
N ILE A 8 27.42 1.41 -9.94
CA ILE A 8 27.71 2.72 -9.34
C ILE A 8 27.41 2.70 -7.82
N ASP A 9 26.29 2.13 -7.42
CA ASP A 9 25.81 2.19 -6.03
C ASP A 9 26.61 1.34 -5.05
N ILE A 10 27.16 0.22 -5.52
CA ILE A 10 27.81 -0.78 -4.64
C ILE A 10 29.29 -0.92 -4.97
N VAL A 11 29.66 -1.03 -6.24
CA VAL A 11 31.03 -1.34 -6.63
C VAL A 11 31.96 -0.15 -6.37
N VAL A 12 31.53 1.07 -6.68
CA VAL A 12 32.38 2.26 -6.47
C VAL A 12 32.67 2.51 -4.98
N PRO A 13 31.68 2.57 -4.07
CA PRO A 13 31.95 2.70 -2.64
C PRO A 13 32.78 1.56 -2.08
N ALA A 14 32.49 0.31 -2.48
CA ALA A 14 33.24 -0.86 -2.03
C ALA A 14 34.71 -0.79 -2.48
N LEU A 15 34.96 -0.38 -3.72
CA LEU A 15 36.33 -0.21 -4.22
C LEU A 15 37.08 0.89 -3.46
N CYS A 16 36.46 2.04 -3.24
CA CYS A 16 37.04 3.13 -2.47
C CYS A 16 37.32 2.72 -1.03
N THR A 17 36.44 1.97 -0.41
CA THR A 17 36.62 1.45 0.96
C THR A 17 37.76 0.42 0.99
N TYR A 18 37.85 -0.44 0.01
CA TYR A 18 38.93 -1.43 -0.11
C TYR A 18 40.29 -0.73 -0.28
N LEU A 19 40.39 0.25 -1.16
CA LEU A 19 41.63 1.06 -1.34
C LEU A 19 41.99 1.85 -0.08
N ALA A 20 41.02 2.19 0.75
CA ALA A 20 41.27 2.89 2.00
C ALA A 20 41.74 1.96 3.12
N SER A 21 41.35 0.67 3.08
CA SER A 21 41.65 -0.31 4.14
C SER A 21 42.92 -1.12 3.89
N ASP A 22 43.35 -1.29 2.65
CA ASP A 22 44.47 -2.13 2.26
C ASP A 22 45.47 -1.34 1.39
N ASP A 23 46.71 -1.24 1.88
CA ASP A 23 47.82 -0.55 1.18
C ASP A 23 48.57 -1.48 0.20
N ALA A 24 48.18 -2.75 0.08
CA ALA A 24 48.84 -3.70 -0.80
C ALA A 24 48.85 -3.23 -2.29
N ILE A 25 47.70 -2.73 -2.77
CA ILE A 25 47.59 -2.20 -4.14
C ILE A 25 48.46 -0.96 -4.32
N ILE A 26 48.47 -0.06 -3.33
CA ILE A 26 49.27 1.19 -3.41
C ILE A 26 50.75 0.82 -3.39
N LYS A 27 51.21 -0.08 -2.55
CA LYS A 27 52.57 -0.59 -2.53
C LYS A 27 52.95 -1.28 -3.86
N TRP A 28 52.04 -2.03 -4.45
CA TRP A 28 52.24 -2.65 -5.74
C TRP A 28 52.40 -1.59 -6.87
N LEU A 29 51.58 -0.52 -6.86
CA LEU A 29 51.68 0.59 -7.83
C LEU A 29 53.00 1.36 -7.70
N ILE A 30 53.46 1.59 -6.45
CA ILE A 30 54.77 2.19 -6.19
C ILE A 30 55.88 1.27 -6.72
N LYS A 31 55.83 -0.03 -6.42
CA LYS A 31 56.80 -1.01 -6.90
C LYS A 31 56.88 -1.12 -8.41
N LYS A 32 55.79 -0.78 -9.11
CA LYS A 32 55.72 -0.73 -10.60
C LYS A 32 56.12 0.62 -11.17
N ASN A 33 56.61 1.58 -10.36
CA ASN A 33 56.94 2.96 -10.73
C ASN A 33 55.75 3.74 -11.35
N LEU A 34 54.52 3.33 -11.04
CA LEU A 34 53.29 4.04 -11.44
C LEU A 34 52.94 5.17 -10.47
N LEU A 35 53.43 5.10 -9.24
CA LEU A 35 53.35 6.14 -8.22
C LEU A 35 54.74 6.44 -7.67
N SER A 36 54.98 7.69 -7.26
CA SER A 36 56.26 8.11 -6.65
C SER A 36 56.46 7.45 -5.26
N ASP A 37 57.71 7.18 -4.93
CA ASP A 37 58.10 6.67 -3.59
C ASP A 37 57.75 7.65 -2.45
N THR A 38 57.59 8.94 -2.78
CA THR A 38 57.18 10.01 -1.88
C THR A 38 55.65 10.10 -1.71
N PHE A 39 54.89 9.18 -2.34
CA PHE A 39 53.44 9.19 -2.30
C PHE A 39 52.89 8.97 -0.90
N ASN A 40 52.06 9.90 -0.40
CA ASN A 40 51.50 9.83 0.94
C ASN A 40 50.32 8.85 1.00
N THR A 41 50.58 7.61 1.28
CA THR A 41 49.60 6.50 1.35
C THR A 41 48.48 6.80 2.35
N ILE A 42 48.81 7.37 3.50
CA ILE A 42 47.82 7.68 4.55
C ILE A 42 46.85 8.76 4.09
N LEU A 43 47.35 9.81 3.44
CA LEU A 43 46.54 10.89 2.90
C LEU A 43 45.57 10.34 1.83
N PHE A 44 46.10 9.52 0.92
CA PHE A 44 45.31 8.89 -0.13
C PHE A 44 44.20 7.99 0.41
N GLN A 45 44.50 7.16 1.42
CA GLN A 45 43.51 6.30 2.07
C GLN A 45 42.40 7.11 2.74
N ARG A 46 42.75 8.18 3.45
CA ARG A 46 41.78 9.12 4.04
C ARG A 46 40.91 9.78 2.97
N LEU A 47 41.50 10.17 1.84
CA LEU A 47 40.76 10.76 0.73
C LEU A 47 39.81 9.76 0.08
N CYS A 48 40.23 8.51 -0.12
CA CYS A 48 39.36 7.44 -0.62
C CYS A 48 38.16 7.17 0.33
N LEU A 49 38.42 7.15 1.65
CA LEU A 49 37.34 7.03 2.66
C LEU A 49 36.37 8.21 2.57
N LEU A 50 36.87 9.42 2.53
CA LEU A 50 36.04 10.62 2.40
C LEU A 50 35.18 10.57 1.15
N ILE A 51 35.78 10.24 -0.01
CA ILE A 51 35.08 10.09 -1.28
C ILE A 51 33.99 9.00 -1.18
N SER A 52 34.30 7.84 -0.58
CA SER A 52 33.33 6.76 -0.38
C SER A 52 32.11 7.23 0.42
N VAL A 53 32.33 7.91 1.55
CA VAL A 53 31.26 8.43 2.40
C VAL A 53 30.43 9.49 1.69
N LEU A 54 31.09 10.48 1.06
CA LEU A 54 30.39 11.56 0.32
C LEU A 54 29.57 11.00 -0.83
N PHE A 55 30.12 10.06 -1.60
CA PHE A 55 29.46 9.45 -2.73
C PHE A 55 28.24 8.62 -2.30
N THR A 56 28.38 7.80 -1.25
CA THR A 56 27.28 7.01 -0.70
C THR A 56 26.16 7.91 -0.18
N THR A 57 26.51 8.98 0.55
CA THR A 57 25.55 9.95 1.07
C THR A 57 24.83 10.69 -0.06
N PHE A 58 25.55 11.09 -1.10
CA PHE A 58 24.99 11.77 -2.27
C PHE A 58 23.98 10.88 -3.01
N ILE A 59 24.34 9.61 -3.29
CA ILE A 59 23.45 8.66 -3.94
C ILE A 59 22.23 8.38 -3.10
N LEU A 60 22.39 8.21 -1.78
CA LEU A 60 21.28 7.97 -0.86
C LEU A 60 20.31 9.16 -0.90
N ASN A 61 20.82 10.39 -0.84
CA ASN A 61 19.99 11.59 -0.91
C ASN A 61 19.23 11.70 -2.25
N ILE A 62 19.88 11.43 -3.39
CA ILE A 62 19.20 11.42 -4.69
C ILE A 62 18.09 10.38 -4.71
N LYS A 63 18.32 9.16 -4.21
CA LYS A 63 17.30 8.10 -4.15
C LYS A 63 16.13 8.47 -3.26
N ILE A 64 16.40 9.08 -2.10
CA ILE A 64 15.37 9.56 -1.20
C ILE A 64 14.55 10.66 -1.87
N MET A 65 15.19 11.65 -2.47
CA MET A 65 14.53 12.74 -3.19
C MET A 65 13.66 12.22 -4.35
N TYR A 66 14.20 11.30 -5.16
CA TYR A 66 13.44 10.68 -6.26
C TYR A 66 12.22 9.90 -5.74
N HIS A 67 12.41 9.15 -4.64
CA HIS A 67 11.32 8.37 -4.03
C HIS A 67 10.23 9.27 -3.43
N LEU A 68 10.62 10.37 -2.78
CA LEU A 68 9.66 11.35 -2.25
C LEU A 68 8.89 12.04 -3.38
N HIS A 69 9.59 12.49 -4.42
CA HIS A 69 8.95 13.13 -5.57
C HIS A 69 7.98 12.19 -6.32
N SER A 70 8.39 10.94 -6.50
CA SER A 70 7.53 9.90 -7.08
C SER A 70 6.27 9.64 -6.24
N LYS A 71 6.40 9.63 -4.90
CA LYS A 71 5.25 9.49 -3.99
C LYS A 71 4.30 10.68 -4.05
N GLU A 72 4.83 11.90 -4.11
CA GLU A 72 3.98 13.09 -4.21
C GLU A 72 3.24 13.16 -5.55
N ARG A 73 3.91 12.81 -6.63
CA ARG A 73 3.28 12.70 -7.94
C ARG A 73 2.15 11.66 -7.93
N LEU A 74 2.43 10.48 -7.40
CA LEU A 74 1.45 9.41 -7.27
C LEU A 74 0.25 9.84 -6.42
N LYS A 75 0.47 10.54 -5.30
CA LYS A 75 -0.62 11.09 -4.48
C LYS A 75 -1.52 12.05 -5.25
N LYS A 76 -0.94 12.94 -6.07
CA LYS A 76 -1.72 13.87 -6.90
C LYS A 76 -2.53 13.15 -7.97
N GLU A 77 -1.94 12.17 -8.65
CA GLU A 77 -2.62 11.34 -9.65
C GLU A 77 -3.78 10.57 -9.03
N ILE A 78 -3.54 9.96 -7.86
CA ILE A 78 -4.57 9.25 -7.08
C ILE A 78 -5.69 10.19 -6.66
N ALA A 79 -5.37 11.37 -6.14
CA ALA A 79 -6.39 12.33 -5.70
C ALA A 79 -7.24 12.83 -6.87
N GLY A 80 -6.64 13.07 -8.03
CA GLY A 80 -7.35 13.44 -9.26
C GLY A 80 -8.33 12.35 -9.70
N LEU A 81 -7.85 11.11 -9.79
CA LEU A 81 -8.66 9.97 -10.19
C LEU A 81 -9.79 9.69 -9.18
N TYR A 82 -9.47 9.76 -7.87
CA TYR A 82 -10.47 9.60 -6.82
C TYR A 82 -11.63 10.58 -6.98
N ASN A 83 -11.34 11.85 -7.20
CA ASN A 83 -12.38 12.86 -7.37
C ASN A 83 -13.27 12.56 -8.58
N VAL A 84 -12.67 12.16 -9.71
CA VAL A 84 -13.43 11.77 -10.91
C VAL A 84 -14.33 10.57 -10.63
N ILE A 85 -13.79 9.52 -10.04
CA ILE A 85 -14.55 8.31 -9.73
C ILE A 85 -15.62 8.60 -8.69
N LYS A 86 -15.30 9.39 -7.66
CA LYS A 86 -16.27 9.77 -6.63
C LYS A 86 -17.42 10.58 -7.22
N GLN A 87 -17.15 11.57 -8.08
CA GLN A 87 -18.19 12.35 -8.74
C GLN A 87 -19.06 11.48 -9.65
N PHE A 88 -18.43 10.61 -10.44
CA PHE A 88 -19.17 9.69 -11.31
C PHE A 88 -20.06 8.74 -10.50
N ALA A 89 -19.51 8.12 -9.45
CA ALA A 89 -20.26 7.25 -8.55
C ALA A 89 -21.40 8.01 -7.85
N GLN A 90 -21.11 9.20 -7.34
CA GLN A 90 -22.10 10.05 -6.66
C GLN A 90 -23.28 10.39 -7.56
N SER A 91 -23.02 10.75 -8.82
CA SER A 91 -24.09 11.05 -9.80
C SER A 91 -24.98 9.83 -10.06
N ASN A 92 -24.37 8.64 -10.19
CA ASN A 92 -25.13 7.41 -10.45
C ASN A 92 -25.90 6.96 -9.20
N PHE A 93 -25.30 6.98 -8.02
CA PHE A 93 -26.00 6.65 -6.78
C PHE A 93 -27.11 7.66 -6.46
N ALA A 94 -26.90 8.94 -6.77
CA ALA A 94 -27.93 9.96 -6.62
C ALA A 94 -29.13 9.71 -7.56
N ALA A 95 -28.87 9.27 -8.79
CA ALA A 95 -29.93 8.90 -9.73
C ALA A 95 -30.70 7.65 -9.25
N ILE A 96 -29.99 6.62 -8.80
CA ILE A 96 -30.60 5.38 -8.28
C ILE A 96 -31.45 5.67 -7.04
N SER A 97 -30.92 6.46 -6.09
CA SER A 97 -31.60 6.79 -4.84
C SER A 97 -32.62 7.91 -4.95
N GLN A 98 -32.70 8.57 -6.11
CA GLN A 98 -33.47 9.78 -6.33
C GLN A 98 -33.13 10.92 -5.33
N ASN A 99 -31.91 10.91 -4.81
CA ASN A 99 -31.41 11.88 -3.85
C ASN A 99 -30.20 12.65 -4.42
N TYR A 100 -30.42 13.89 -4.81
CA TYR A 100 -29.37 14.75 -5.41
C TYR A 100 -28.24 15.12 -4.44
N ASN A 101 -28.47 15.02 -3.13
CA ASN A 101 -27.46 15.27 -2.09
C ASN A 101 -26.82 13.98 -1.59
N PHE A 102 -26.78 12.94 -2.41
CA PHE A 102 -26.23 11.65 -2.04
C PHE A 102 -24.76 11.74 -1.65
N SER A 103 -24.40 11.22 -0.49
CA SER A 103 -23.03 11.20 0.04
C SER A 103 -22.62 9.79 0.41
N PHE A 104 -21.40 9.42 0.08
CA PHE A 104 -20.79 8.15 0.46
C PHE A 104 -19.27 8.29 0.59
N ASP A 105 -18.67 7.36 1.31
CA ASP A 105 -17.23 7.20 1.40
C ASP A 105 -16.79 5.99 0.55
N LEU A 106 -15.60 6.12 -0.04
CA LEU A 106 -14.95 5.05 -0.79
C LEU A 106 -13.69 4.64 -0.02
N ARG A 107 -13.55 3.36 0.29
CA ARG A 107 -12.43 2.82 1.05
C ARG A 107 -11.81 1.63 0.31
N ILE A 108 -10.50 1.50 0.39
CA ILE A 108 -9.78 0.37 -0.19
C ILE A 108 -9.08 -0.39 0.93
N PHE A 109 -9.30 -1.70 0.97
CA PHE A 109 -8.69 -2.61 1.91
C PHE A 109 -7.73 -3.53 1.17
N VAL A 110 -6.49 -3.61 1.66
CA VAL A 110 -5.41 -4.40 1.09
C VAL A 110 -4.83 -5.37 2.12
N PRO A 111 -4.23 -6.50 1.71
CA PRO A 111 -3.60 -7.43 2.64
C PRO A 111 -2.52 -6.75 3.47
N GLU A 112 -2.54 -6.99 4.79
CA GLU A 112 -1.45 -6.63 5.71
C GLU A 112 -0.47 -7.79 5.82
N VAL A 113 0.81 -7.56 5.53
CA VAL A 113 1.88 -8.52 5.75
C VAL A 113 2.74 -8.09 6.92
N ASN A 114 2.74 -8.91 7.96
CA ASN A 114 3.68 -8.75 9.07
C ASN A 114 4.88 -9.66 8.83
N ILE A 115 6.03 -9.07 8.51
CA ILE A 115 7.26 -9.80 8.16
C ILE A 115 7.65 -10.78 9.28
N PHE A 116 7.63 -10.34 10.53
CA PHE A 116 8.01 -11.20 11.66
C PHE A 116 7.07 -12.38 11.83
N LYS A 117 5.75 -12.15 11.77
CA LYS A 117 4.77 -13.25 11.83
C LYS A 117 4.91 -14.21 10.67
N THR A 118 5.18 -13.70 9.47
CA THR A 118 5.39 -14.53 8.27
C THR A 118 6.64 -15.40 8.43
N VAL A 119 7.74 -14.85 8.91
CA VAL A 119 8.98 -15.61 9.16
C VAL A 119 8.76 -16.66 10.27
N ILE A 120 8.13 -16.27 11.40
CA ILE A 120 7.83 -17.21 12.48
C ILE A 120 6.91 -18.33 12.00
N ALA A 121 5.86 -18.00 11.22
CA ALA A 121 4.95 -18.99 10.67
C ALA A 121 5.65 -19.96 9.72
N PHE A 122 6.54 -19.45 8.88
CA PHE A 122 7.35 -20.27 7.98
C PHE A 122 8.22 -21.25 8.78
N VAL A 123 8.91 -20.78 9.83
CA VAL A 123 9.76 -21.61 10.69
C VAL A 123 8.94 -22.61 11.51
N THR A 124 7.80 -22.19 12.06
CA THR A 124 6.97 -23.02 12.96
C THR A 124 5.90 -23.83 12.23
N ARG A 125 5.76 -23.67 10.91
CA ARG A 125 4.71 -24.28 10.07
C ARG A 125 3.28 -23.98 10.56
N LYS A 126 3.08 -22.88 11.29
CA LYS A 126 1.76 -22.45 11.75
C LYS A 126 1.13 -21.52 10.73
N LYS A 127 -0.20 -21.67 10.53
CA LYS A 127 -0.97 -20.70 9.74
C LYS A 127 -1.00 -19.36 10.46
N THR A 128 -0.80 -18.27 9.74
CA THR A 128 -0.94 -16.90 10.25
C THR A 128 -2.32 -16.36 9.94
N ASP A 129 -2.84 -15.53 10.85
CA ASP A 129 -4.03 -14.75 10.59
C ASP A 129 -3.79 -13.81 9.39
N LYS A 130 -4.72 -13.79 8.47
CA LYS A 130 -4.71 -12.87 7.35
C LYS A 130 -5.62 -11.68 7.65
N TRP A 131 -5.07 -10.50 7.48
CA TRP A 131 -5.76 -9.24 7.75
C TRP A 131 -5.82 -8.39 6.50
N PHE A 132 -6.92 -7.69 6.32
CA PHE A 132 -7.06 -6.60 5.38
C PHE A 132 -7.10 -5.28 6.16
N VAL A 133 -6.29 -4.33 5.74
CA VAL A 133 -6.17 -3.01 6.36
C VAL A 133 -6.54 -1.93 5.37
N ILE A 134 -7.11 -0.85 5.87
CA ILE A 134 -7.44 0.29 5.03
C ILE A 134 -6.18 0.90 4.42
N GLN A 135 -6.22 1.26 3.15
CA GLN A 135 -5.14 1.94 2.47
C GLN A 135 -5.11 3.41 2.91
N ASN A 136 -4.06 3.78 3.67
CA ASN A 136 -3.88 5.13 4.21
C ASN A 136 -3.29 6.09 3.17
N ILE A 137 -3.96 6.26 2.05
CA ILE A 137 -3.60 7.25 1.04
C ILE A 137 -4.75 8.24 0.99
N GLU A 138 -4.48 9.50 1.33
CA GLU A 138 -5.47 10.56 1.11
C GLU A 138 -5.86 10.59 -0.37
N PRO A 139 -7.15 10.64 -0.71
CA PRO A 139 -8.30 10.91 0.17
C PRO A 139 -9.03 9.68 0.74
N PHE A 140 -8.51 8.45 0.60
CA PHE A 140 -9.18 7.20 1.00
C PHE A 140 -9.20 6.96 2.52
N ALA A 141 -8.40 7.67 3.29
CA ALA A 141 -8.41 7.57 4.74
C ALA A 141 -8.54 8.98 5.35
N LYS A 142 -9.63 9.22 6.03
CA LYS A 142 -9.74 10.37 6.95
C LYS A 142 -8.82 10.07 8.15
N LYS A 143 -7.81 10.92 8.35
CA LYS A 143 -6.71 10.70 9.31
C LYS A 143 -7.15 10.27 10.71
N ASP A 144 -8.27 10.76 11.21
CA ASP A 144 -8.66 10.62 12.61
C ASP A 144 -9.59 9.43 12.91
N ILE A 145 -10.31 8.89 11.93
CA ILE A 145 -11.37 7.92 12.16
C ILE A 145 -11.01 6.53 11.66
N THR A 146 -10.26 6.42 10.56
CA THR A 146 -10.06 5.15 9.85
C THR A 146 -8.60 4.67 9.79
N GLU A 147 -7.65 5.42 10.35
CA GLU A 147 -6.21 5.19 10.16
C GLU A 147 -5.74 3.76 10.49
N HIS A 148 -6.46 3.05 11.34
CA HIS A 148 -6.10 1.69 11.76
C HIS A 148 -7.23 0.68 11.57
N LEU A 149 -8.23 1.01 10.73
CA LEU A 149 -9.33 0.08 10.47
C LEU A 149 -8.80 -1.14 9.72
N ARG A 150 -9.02 -2.30 10.30
CA ARG A 150 -8.60 -3.59 9.75
C ARG A 150 -9.63 -4.67 10.03
N PHE A 151 -9.72 -5.65 9.15
CA PHE A 151 -10.61 -6.78 9.28
C PHE A 151 -9.83 -8.08 9.11
N ARG A 152 -10.10 -9.05 9.99
CA ARG A 152 -9.59 -10.41 9.83
C ARG A 152 -10.37 -11.09 8.73
N VAL A 153 -9.65 -11.80 7.85
CA VAL A 153 -10.28 -12.54 6.75
C VAL A 153 -9.98 -14.03 6.83
N GLU A 154 -8.99 -14.43 7.61
CA GLU A 154 -8.65 -15.81 7.96
C GLU A 154 -8.04 -15.86 9.37
N PRO A 155 -8.30 -16.91 10.19
CA PRO A 155 -9.24 -18.01 9.96
C PRO A 155 -10.72 -17.60 10.18
N GLU A 156 -10.97 -16.60 11.01
CA GLU A 156 -12.30 -16.07 11.32
C GLU A 156 -12.55 -14.81 10.48
N ILE A 157 -13.73 -14.71 9.94
CA ILE A 157 -14.13 -13.64 9.06
C ILE A 157 -14.74 -12.51 9.88
N GLN A 158 -14.31 -11.27 9.60
CA GLN A 158 -14.85 -10.08 10.24
C GLN A 158 -15.40 -9.10 9.20
N GLY A 159 -16.62 -8.66 9.41
CA GLY A 159 -17.27 -7.62 8.62
C GLY A 159 -17.55 -8.02 7.17
N LEU A 160 -18.18 -7.11 6.45
CA LEU A 160 -18.46 -7.29 5.01
C LEU A 160 -17.19 -7.42 4.16
N VAL A 161 -16.08 -6.81 4.59
CA VAL A 161 -14.77 -6.93 3.92
C VAL A 161 -14.30 -8.40 3.93
N GLY A 162 -14.40 -9.06 5.08
CA GLY A 162 -14.05 -10.47 5.21
C GLY A 162 -15.00 -11.39 4.43
N GLU A 163 -16.29 -11.07 4.43
CA GLU A 163 -17.29 -11.81 3.66
C GLU A 163 -17.03 -11.68 2.14
N ALA A 164 -16.75 -10.48 1.64
CA ALA A 164 -16.43 -10.25 0.23
C ALA A 164 -15.16 -11.01 -0.18
N TYR A 165 -14.13 -11.01 0.70
CA TYR A 165 -12.92 -11.81 0.49
C TYR A 165 -13.21 -13.29 0.35
N LYS A 166 -13.99 -13.87 1.28
CA LYS A 166 -14.30 -15.31 1.30
C LYS A 166 -15.15 -15.73 0.12
N ARG A 167 -16.17 -14.94 -0.22
CA ARG A 167 -17.12 -15.29 -1.29
C ARG A 167 -16.54 -15.01 -2.68
N GLY A 168 -15.54 -14.13 -2.82
CA GLY A 168 -15.05 -13.68 -4.11
C GLY A 168 -16.11 -12.97 -4.95
N SER A 169 -17.17 -12.45 -4.31
CA SER A 169 -18.30 -11.78 -4.95
C SER A 169 -18.73 -10.56 -4.14
N ILE A 170 -19.50 -9.68 -4.76
CA ILE A 170 -20.02 -8.49 -4.09
C ILE A 170 -20.93 -8.91 -2.93
N VAL A 171 -20.68 -8.28 -1.78
CA VAL A 171 -21.49 -8.43 -0.57
C VAL A 171 -21.97 -7.06 -0.14
N TYR A 172 -23.19 -6.96 0.32
CA TYR A 172 -23.76 -5.71 0.78
C TYR A 172 -24.67 -5.92 1.99
N ASP A 173 -24.82 -4.85 2.75
CA ASP A 173 -25.83 -4.70 3.79
C ASP A 173 -26.44 -3.32 3.65
N GLU A 174 -27.76 -3.25 3.53
CA GLU A 174 -28.50 -2.01 3.29
C GLU A 174 -29.02 -1.36 4.56
N ASP A 175 -28.91 -2.07 5.71
CA ASP A 175 -29.28 -1.54 7.00
C ASP A 175 -28.36 -2.04 8.12
N LEU A 176 -27.16 -1.49 8.16
CA LEU A 176 -26.17 -1.81 9.19
C LEU A 176 -26.61 -1.38 10.60
N SER A 177 -27.61 -0.50 10.73
CA SER A 177 -28.13 -0.06 12.02
C SER A 177 -28.91 -1.17 12.72
N LEU A 178 -29.50 -2.08 11.97
CA LEU A 178 -30.23 -3.25 12.48
C LEU A 178 -29.34 -4.48 12.66
N THR A 179 -28.14 -4.45 12.09
CA THR A 179 -27.25 -5.61 12.09
C THR A 179 -26.53 -5.73 13.42
N ASN A 180 -26.73 -6.86 14.09
CA ASN A 180 -26.11 -7.12 15.39
C ASN A 180 -24.61 -7.35 15.21
N ASP A 181 -23.81 -6.80 16.13
CA ASP A 181 -22.36 -6.98 16.25
C ASP A 181 -21.90 -8.43 16.10
N LYS A 182 -22.72 -9.37 16.54
CA LYS A 182 -22.47 -10.82 16.47
C LYS A 182 -22.48 -11.37 15.04
N VAL A 183 -23.22 -10.75 14.11
CA VAL A 183 -23.31 -11.22 12.72
C VAL A 183 -21.98 -11.03 12.01
N TYR A 184 -21.29 -9.91 12.25
CA TYR A 184 -20.04 -9.58 11.57
C TYR A 184 -18.79 -9.82 12.41
N SER A 185 -18.91 -10.35 13.64
CA SER A 185 -17.79 -10.66 14.53
C SER A 185 -16.82 -9.49 14.72
N LEU A 186 -17.35 -8.26 14.79
CA LEU A 186 -16.57 -7.04 14.88
C LEU A 186 -16.01 -6.84 16.28
N ASP A 187 -14.79 -6.35 16.39
CA ASP A 187 -14.23 -5.92 17.66
C ASP A 187 -14.72 -4.51 18.05
N LYS A 188 -14.47 -4.09 19.30
CA LYS A 188 -14.94 -2.79 19.83
C LYS A 188 -14.43 -1.61 19.00
N THR A 189 -13.21 -1.71 18.46
CA THR A 189 -12.63 -0.64 17.65
C THR A 189 -13.30 -0.56 16.28
N GLN A 190 -13.55 -1.69 15.66
CA GLN A 190 -14.27 -1.78 14.39
C GLN A 190 -15.70 -1.24 14.56
N LEU A 191 -16.41 -1.68 15.62
CA LEU A 191 -17.76 -1.23 15.95
C LEU A 191 -17.84 0.28 16.13
N SER A 192 -16.96 0.87 16.92
CA SER A 192 -16.97 2.32 17.15
C SER A 192 -16.80 3.15 15.87
N ARG A 193 -16.22 2.55 14.84
CA ARG A 193 -15.94 3.20 13.55
C ARG A 193 -16.97 2.91 12.47
N THR A 194 -17.69 1.81 12.61
CA THR A 194 -18.71 1.37 11.63
C THR A 194 -20.15 1.53 12.12
N SER A 195 -20.36 1.79 13.41
CA SER A 195 -21.70 1.88 14.03
C SER A 195 -22.60 2.99 13.48
N LYS A 196 -22.04 3.98 12.79
CA LYS A 196 -22.80 5.07 12.17
C LYS A 196 -23.17 4.80 10.72
N LEU A 197 -22.64 3.72 10.13
CA LEU A 197 -22.91 3.42 8.74
C LEU A 197 -24.36 2.93 8.59
N LEU A 198 -25.05 3.48 7.61
CA LEU A 198 -26.41 3.05 7.22
C LEU A 198 -26.31 1.81 6.34
N TRP A 199 -25.42 1.84 5.37
CA TRP A 199 -25.20 0.73 4.45
C TRP A 199 -23.72 0.60 4.05
N SER A 200 -23.36 -0.55 3.54
CA SER A 200 -22.05 -0.80 2.95
C SER A 200 -22.14 -1.83 1.82
N ILE A 201 -21.35 -1.60 0.77
CA ILE A 201 -21.17 -2.52 -0.36
C ILE A 201 -19.69 -2.82 -0.47
N CYS A 202 -19.31 -4.08 -0.37
CA CYS A 202 -17.93 -4.53 -0.49
C CYS A 202 -17.73 -5.30 -1.79
N VAL A 203 -16.82 -4.82 -2.63
CA VAL A 203 -16.50 -5.36 -3.95
C VAL A 203 -15.12 -5.99 -3.91
N PRO A 204 -14.98 -7.31 -4.10
CA PRO A 204 -13.67 -7.95 -4.16
C PRO A 204 -12.96 -7.59 -5.46
N ILE A 205 -11.67 -7.29 -5.36
CA ILE A 205 -10.79 -7.05 -6.49
C ILE A 205 -9.99 -8.32 -6.75
N LEU A 206 -10.17 -8.91 -7.93
CA LEU A 206 -9.53 -10.15 -8.32
C LEU A 206 -8.23 -9.89 -9.09
N ASN A 207 -7.24 -10.74 -8.86
CA ASN A 207 -6.03 -10.81 -9.67
C ASN A 207 -6.27 -11.66 -10.95
N GLU A 208 -5.25 -11.83 -11.76
CA GLU A 208 -5.29 -12.63 -12.98
C GLU A 208 -5.62 -14.12 -12.73
N ASN A 209 -5.37 -14.61 -11.52
CA ASN A 209 -5.67 -15.99 -11.10
C ASN A 209 -7.07 -16.12 -10.47
N ASN A 210 -7.93 -15.11 -10.55
CA ASN A 210 -9.23 -15.04 -9.89
C ASN A 210 -9.18 -15.12 -8.35
N GLU A 211 -8.05 -14.77 -7.73
CA GLU A 211 -7.93 -14.67 -6.29
C GLU A 211 -8.22 -13.24 -5.81
N VAL A 212 -8.92 -13.10 -4.69
CA VAL A 212 -9.17 -11.79 -4.10
C VAL A 212 -7.88 -11.25 -3.48
N PHE A 213 -7.37 -10.15 -4.01
CA PHE A 213 -6.17 -9.50 -3.50
C PHE A 213 -6.43 -8.13 -2.84
N ALA A 214 -7.63 -7.57 -3.02
CA ALA A 214 -8.07 -6.37 -2.32
C ALA A 214 -9.59 -6.34 -2.24
N VAL A 215 -10.15 -5.47 -1.40
CA VAL A 215 -11.59 -5.22 -1.31
C VAL A 215 -11.83 -3.72 -1.36
N MET A 216 -12.72 -3.28 -2.21
CA MET A 216 -13.19 -1.90 -2.26
C MET A 216 -14.54 -1.81 -1.58
N ALA A 217 -14.69 -0.88 -0.63
CA ALA A 217 -15.93 -0.65 0.09
C ALA A 217 -16.50 0.72 -0.25
N PHE A 218 -17.79 0.74 -0.52
CA PHE A 218 -18.64 1.92 -0.63
C PHE A 218 -19.55 1.93 0.56
N ASP A 219 -19.60 3.00 1.32
CA ASP A 219 -20.41 3.09 2.51
C ASP A 219 -20.90 4.52 2.77
N SER A 220 -22.03 4.66 3.48
CA SER A 220 -22.59 5.95 3.86
C SER A 220 -23.15 5.92 5.27
N ASP A 221 -23.00 7.04 5.95
CA ASP A 221 -23.57 7.34 7.27
C ASP A 221 -24.75 8.34 7.22
N SER A 222 -25.05 8.87 6.03
CA SER A 222 -25.96 10.00 5.89
C SER A 222 -27.01 9.83 4.79
N SER A 223 -26.76 8.97 3.81
CA SER A 223 -27.65 8.81 2.65
C SER A 223 -28.13 7.36 2.54
N PRO A 224 -29.40 7.07 2.78
CA PRO A 224 -29.94 5.71 2.61
C PRO A 224 -29.91 5.30 1.12
N LEU A 225 -29.76 4.01 0.88
CA LEU A 225 -29.72 3.41 -0.45
C LEU A 225 -30.53 2.10 -0.44
N ASP A 226 -31.55 2.01 -1.26
CA ASP A 226 -32.30 0.77 -1.50
C ASP A 226 -31.50 -0.10 -2.48
N ILE A 227 -30.66 -0.96 -1.94
CA ILE A 227 -29.80 -1.85 -2.70
C ILE A 227 -30.61 -3.00 -3.27
N SER A 228 -31.55 -3.52 -2.52
CA SER A 228 -32.35 -4.69 -2.90
C SER A 228 -33.17 -4.43 -4.17
N SER A 229 -33.82 -3.27 -4.28
CA SER A 229 -34.61 -2.91 -5.46
C SER A 229 -33.75 -2.58 -6.71
N ASN A 230 -32.48 -2.16 -6.51
CA ASN A 230 -31.60 -1.71 -7.59
C ASN A 230 -30.33 -2.57 -7.71
N LYS A 231 -30.41 -3.82 -7.32
CA LYS A 231 -29.28 -4.72 -7.12
C LYS A 231 -28.37 -4.86 -8.34
N ASP A 232 -28.94 -5.08 -9.52
CA ASP A 232 -28.16 -5.35 -10.73
C ASP A 232 -27.47 -4.08 -11.23
N GLU A 233 -28.13 -2.92 -11.11
CA GLU A 233 -27.56 -1.63 -11.48
C GLU A 233 -26.41 -1.25 -10.55
N ILE A 234 -26.61 -1.37 -9.24
CA ILE A 234 -25.58 -1.12 -8.22
C ILE A 234 -24.40 -2.06 -8.39
N ARG A 235 -24.66 -3.34 -8.65
CA ARG A 235 -23.61 -4.33 -8.90
C ARG A 235 -22.78 -3.98 -10.13
N THR A 236 -23.43 -3.60 -11.22
CA THR A 236 -22.76 -3.21 -12.45
C THR A 236 -21.92 -1.95 -12.24
N LEU A 237 -22.48 -0.94 -11.59
CA LEU A 237 -21.80 0.30 -11.26
C LEU A 237 -20.55 0.04 -10.41
N THR A 238 -20.71 -0.65 -9.27
CA THR A 238 -19.62 -0.88 -8.33
C THR A 238 -18.52 -1.77 -8.91
N ASN A 239 -18.85 -2.77 -9.71
CA ASN A 239 -17.87 -3.57 -10.44
C ASN A 239 -17.08 -2.72 -11.45
N THR A 240 -17.78 -1.89 -12.23
CA THR A 240 -17.12 -1.03 -13.21
C THR A 240 -16.15 -0.08 -12.54
N LEU A 241 -16.56 0.55 -11.44
CA LEU A 241 -15.69 1.42 -10.64
C LEU A 241 -14.48 0.69 -10.07
N ALA A 242 -14.68 -0.53 -9.58
CA ALA A 242 -13.60 -1.36 -9.03
C ALA A 242 -12.56 -1.71 -10.10
N ILE A 243 -13.00 -2.09 -11.30
CA ILE A 243 -12.13 -2.38 -12.45
C ILE A 243 -11.39 -1.10 -12.88
N MET A 244 -12.10 0.01 -13.04
CA MET A 244 -11.49 1.30 -13.41
C MET A 244 -10.39 1.71 -12.41
N MET A 245 -10.66 1.59 -11.11
CA MET A 245 -9.67 1.90 -10.08
C MET A 245 -8.46 0.99 -10.14
N ARG A 246 -8.68 -0.32 -10.25
CA ARG A 246 -7.60 -1.32 -10.33
C ARG A 246 -6.68 -1.03 -11.52
N ASP A 247 -7.25 -0.79 -12.68
CA ASP A 247 -6.50 -0.65 -13.93
C ASP A 247 -5.81 0.72 -14.04
N SER A 248 -6.42 1.77 -13.46
CA SER A 248 -5.85 3.12 -13.50
C SER A 248 -4.76 3.36 -12.46
N VAL A 249 -4.88 2.76 -11.27
CA VAL A 249 -3.90 2.95 -10.17
C VAL A 249 -3.62 1.63 -9.45
N PRO A 250 -2.91 0.71 -10.09
CA PRO A 250 -2.59 -0.59 -9.48
C PRO A 250 -1.77 -0.46 -8.18
N GLU A 251 -1.07 0.67 -7.98
CA GLU A 251 -0.33 0.97 -6.75
C GLU A 251 -1.20 1.03 -5.50
N LEU A 252 -2.48 1.43 -5.62
CA LEU A 252 -3.42 1.47 -4.50
C LEU A 252 -3.72 0.09 -3.92
N PHE A 253 -3.57 -0.94 -4.72
CA PHE A 253 -3.91 -2.31 -4.37
C PHE A 253 -2.70 -3.14 -3.94
N LYS A 254 -1.50 -2.50 -3.88
CA LYS A 254 -0.30 -3.17 -3.40
C LYS A 254 -0.41 -3.48 -1.91
N GLN A 255 0.10 -4.65 -1.58
CA GLN A 255 0.18 -5.17 -0.23
C GLN A 255 0.89 -4.21 0.72
N LYS A 256 0.34 -4.03 1.92
CA LYS A 256 0.91 -3.17 2.95
C LYS A 256 1.83 -3.96 3.89
N TRP A 257 3.09 -3.57 3.93
CA TRP A 257 4.08 -4.20 4.80
C TRP A 257 4.09 -3.52 6.17
N ARG A 258 3.98 -4.31 7.22
CA ARG A 258 4.12 -3.85 8.60
C ARG A 258 5.45 -4.34 9.16
N ILE A 259 6.32 -3.38 9.50
CA ILE A 259 7.56 -3.62 10.25
C ILE A 259 7.27 -3.15 11.67
N LYS A 260 7.21 -4.07 12.62
CA LYS A 260 7.17 -3.78 14.05
C LYS A 260 8.36 -4.44 14.72
#